data_cb94302d6fdcc8d6b5a4421ef7c44b27
#
_entry.id   cb94302d6fdcc8d6b5a4421ef7c44b27
#
_cell.length_a   1.000
_cell.length_b   1.000
_cell.length_c   1.000
_cell.angle_alpha   90.00
_cell.angle_beta   90.00
_cell.angle_gamma   90.00
#
_symmetry.space_group_name_H-M   'P 1'
#
loop_
_entity.id
_entity.type
_entity.pdbx_description
1 polymer ?
#
loop_
_entity_poly.entity_id
_entity_poly.type
_entity_poly.pdbx_seq_one_letter_code
_entity_poly.pdbx_strand_id
1 'polypeptide(L)'
;KVSMPDVQATVKRDGYISVNDPACGAGATLIAAADIMLNEYNVNFQTRALFVGQDIDYTTGLMCYIQMSLTGMAGYVHIGNTLTEPMTGHALFGDGGENTWYTPMYFSGIWEGRRQCALMDRFLRSVAQQQPNEKQPEKQHPVMPETETIPVRQKPTQKPTQKAKAKNEQMTLWEICSEV
;
A
#
# COMPACT_ATOMS: atom_id res chain seq x y z
N LYS A 1 -20.84 1.17 12.95
CA LYS A 1 -20.55 1.97 11.75
C LYS A 1 -19.10 1.73 11.40
N VAL A 2 -18.81 1.05 10.30
CA VAL A 2 -17.44 0.84 9.84
C VAL A 2 -16.87 2.22 9.48
N SER A 3 -15.84 2.65 10.20
CA SER A 3 -15.13 3.90 9.90
C SER A 3 -13.96 3.56 8.98
N MET A 4 -14.00 4.02 7.75
CA MET A 4 -12.85 3.91 6.85
C MET A 4 -11.94 5.13 7.10
N PRO A 5 -10.59 4.95 7.08
CA PRO A 5 -9.69 6.09 7.12
C PRO A 5 -9.98 6.99 5.92
N ASP A 6 -9.56 8.23 5.96
CA ASP A 6 -9.91 9.28 4.97
C ASP A 6 -9.76 8.80 3.51
N VAL A 7 -10.81 8.13 3.04
CA VAL A 7 -10.89 7.54 1.68
C VAL A 7 -10.72 8.64 0.64
N GLN A 8 -11.33 9.81 0.86
CA GLN A 8 -11.29 10.90 -0.11
C GLN A 8 -9.88 11.50 -0.21
N ALA A 9 -9.19 11.70 0.93
CA ALA A 9 -7.81 12.19 0.91
C ALA A 9 -6.84 11.19 0.26
N THR A 10 -7.00 9.89 0.55
CA THR A 10 -6.18 8.84 -0.07
C THR A 10 -6.42 8.77 -1.58
N VAL A 11 -7.68 8.76 -2.01
CA VAL A 11 -8.03 8.77 -3.44
C VAL A 11 -7.55 10.03 -4.15
N LYS A 12 -7.57 11.18 -3.48
CA LYS A 12 -7.06 12.44 -4.04
C LYS A 12 -5.54 12.43 -4.18
N ARG A 13 -4.82 11.83 -3.21
CA ARG A 13 -3.36 11.76 -3.21
C ARG A 13 -2.82 10.69 -4.17
N ASP A 14 -3.35 9.47 -4.10
CA ASP A 14 -2.81 8.28 -4.76
C ASP A 14 -3.60 7.86 -6.01
N GLY A 15 -4.74 8.51 -6.26
CA GLY A 15 -5.65 8.20 -7.36
C GLY A 15 -6.57 7.01 -7.11
N TYR A 16 -6.28 6.16 -6.14
CA TYR A 16 -7.07 5.00 -5.74
C TYR A 16 -6.74 4.57 -4.28
N ILE A 17 -7.58 3.69 -3.74
CA ILE A 17 -7.34 2.99 -2.47
C ILE A 17 -7.31 1.48 -2.71
N SER A 18 -6.49 0.74 -1.97
CA SER A 18 -6.56 -0.73 -1.94
C SER A 18 -7.25 -1.20 -0.66
N VAL A 19 -8.15 -2.17 -0.82
CA VAL A 19 -8.89 -2.81 0.28
C VAL A 19 -8.51 -4.28 0.28
N ASN A 20 -7.99 -4.79 1.39
CA ASN A 20 -7.56 -6.17 1.52
C ASN A 20 -8.35 -6.88 2.62
N ASP A 21 -8.89 -8.06 2.30
CA ASP A 21 -9.51 -8.97 3.25
C ASP A 21 -8.82 -10.33 3.21
N PRO A 22 -8.01 -10.67 4.24
CA PRO A 22 -7.22 -11.89 4.28
C PRO A 22 -8.01 -13.16 4.64
N ALA A 23 -9.31 -13.04 4.90
CA ALA A 23 -10.24 -14.14 5.18
C ALA A 23 -11.61 -13.78 4.59
N CYS A 24 -11.64 -13.52 3.28
CA CYS A 24 -12.74 -12.82 2.62
C CYS A 24 -14.05 -13.63 2.58
N GLY A 25 -14.01 -14.95 2.81
CA GLY A 25 -15.18 -15.79 2.66
C GLY A 25 -15.82 -15.58 1.29
N ALA A 26 -17.12 -15.41 1.25
CA ALA A 26 -17.84 -15.06 0.00
C ALA A 26 -17.74 -13.58 -0.39
N GLY A 27 -16.95 -12.75 0.28
CA GLY A 27 -16.70 -11.35 -0.10
C GLY A 27 -17.65 -10.31 0.50
N ALA A 28 -18.43 -10.67 1.53
CA ALA A 28 -19.41 -9.76 2.12
C ALA A 28 -18.79 -8.45 2.63
N THR A 29 -17.62 -8.53 3.26
CA THR A 29 -16.89 -7.39 3.82
C THR A 29 -16.37 -6.47 2.71
N LEU A 30 -15.84 -7.05 1.62
CA LEU A 30 -15.38 -6.28 0.46
C LEU A 30 -16.54 -5.55 -0.22
N ILE A 31 -17.70 -6.22 -0.35
CA ILE A 31 -18.91 -5.62 -0.90
C ILE A 31 -19.42 -4.48 0.00
N ALA A 32 -19.42 -4.68 1.32
CA ALA A 32 -19.80 -3.64 2.27
C ALA A 32 -18.86 -2.41 2.18
N ALA A 33 -17.55 -2.65 2.01
CA ALA A 33 -16.59 -1.57 1.80
C ALA A 33 -16.88 -0.80 0.50
N ALA A 34 -17.20 -1.48 -0.59
CA ALA A 34 -17.57 -0.86 -1.86
C ALA A 34 -18.86 -0.03 -1.72
N ASP A 35 -19.86 -0.53 -1.02
CA ASP A 35 -21.11 0.15 -0.73
C ASP A 35 -20.89 1.45 0.08
N ILE A 36 -20.11 1.38 1.14
CA ILE A 36 -19.72 2.55 1.95
C ILE A 36 -18.98 3.59 1.11
N MET A 37 -18.03 3.18 0.27
CA MET A 37 -17.32 4.10 -0.61
C MET A 37 -18.27 4.85 -1.54
N LEU A 38 -19.25 4.17 -2.11
CA LEU A 38 -20.23 4.77 -3.02
C LEU A 38 -21.19 5.68 -2.28
N ASN A 39 -21.83 5.19 -1.21
CA ASN A 39 -22.98 5.83 -0.59
C ASN A 39 -22.60 6.85 0.51
N GLU A 40 -21.51 6.62 1.26
CA GLU A 40 -21.10 7.55 2.33
C GLU A 40 -20.01 8.53 1.86
N TYR A 41 -19.07 8.08 1.01
CA TYR A 41 -17.96 8.92 0.57
C TYR A 41 -18.13 9.49 -0.85
N ASN A 42 -19.15 9.09 -1.57
CA ASN A 42 -19.39 9.47 -2.98
C ASN A 42 -18.16 9.17 -3.87
N VAL A 43 -17.50 8.04 -3.63
CA VAL A 43 -16.35 7.57 -4.37
C VAL A 43 -16.74 6.35 -5.21
N ASN A 44 -16.56 6.44 -6.53
CA ASN A 44 -16.81 5.31 -7.41
C ASN A 44 -15.76 4.22 -7.19
N PHE A 45 -16.13 3.15 -6.51
CA PHE A 45 -15.25 2.04 -6.17
C PHE A 45 -14.70 1.30 -7.39
N GLN A 46 -15.45 1.21 -8.51
CA GLN A 46 -15.00 0.51 -9.72
C GLN A 46 -13.74 1.13 -10.31
N THR A 47 -13.62 2.45 -10.19
CA THR A 47 -12.48 3.20 -10.74
C THR A 47 -11.50 3.71 -9.69
N ARG A 48 -11.85 3.67 -8.40
CA ARG A 48 -11.06 4.26 -7.32
C ARG A 48 -10.68 3.29 -6.21
N ALA A 49 -11.18 2.04 -6.24
CA ALA A 49 -10.79 1.02 -5.28
C ALA A 49 -10.29 -0.24 -5.98
N LEU A 50 -9.22 -0.82 -5.44
CA LEU A 50 -8.71 -2.13 -5.80
C LEU A 50 -8.96 -3.08 -4.64
N PHE A 51 -9.66 -4.17 -4.89
CA PHE A 51 -10.06 -5.13 -3.87
C PHE A 51 -9.20 -6.38 -3.97
N VAL A 52 -8.67 -6.81 -2.84
CA VAL A 52 -7.85 -8.01 -2.72
C VAL A 52 -8.48 -8.91 -1.67
N GLY A 53 -8.95 -10.08 -2.09
CA GLY A 53 -9.47 -11.10 -1.20
C GLY A 53 -8.52 -12.27 -1.08
N GLN A 54 -8.44 -12.89 0.09
CA GLN A 54 -7.79 -14.19 0.25
C GLN A 54 -8.67 -15.09 1.11
N ASP A 55 -8.79 -16.36 0.73
CA ASP A 55 -9.45 -17.37 1.54
C ASP A 55 -8.79 -18.73 1.34
N ILE A 56 -8.80 -19.57 2.38
CA ILE A 56 -8.26 -20.91 2.30
C ILE A 56 -9.21 -21.89 1.61
N ASP A 57 -10.52 -21.62 1.68
CA ASP A 57 -11.54 -22.45 1.06
C ASP A 57 -11.77 -22.05 -0.40
N TYR A 58 -11.56 -23.01 -1.30
CA TYR A 58 -11.69 -22.80 -2.73
C TYR A 58 -13.10 -22.35 -3.14
N THR A 59 -14.12 -22.93 -2.56
CA THR A 59 -15.52 -22.65 -2.93
C THR A 59 -15.93 -21.25 -2.48
N THR A 60 -15.64 -20.88 -1.25
CA THR A 60 -15.95 -19.54 -0.73
C THR A 60 -15.15 -18.46 -1.41
N GLY A 61 -13.88 -18.69 -1.70
CA GLY A 61 -13.06 -17.74 -2.46
C GLY A 61 -13.57 -17.54 -3.89
N LEU A 62 -14.01 -18.61 -4.58
CA LEU A 62 -14.65 -18.45 -5.88
C LEU A 62 -16.00 -17.73 -5.80
N MET A 63 -16.78 -17.90 -4.74
CA MET A 63 -18.00 -17.11 -4.52
C MET A 63 -17.65 -15.62 -4.38
N CYS A 64 -16.59 -15.27 -3.65
CA CYS A 64 -16.09 -13.91 -3.57
C CYS A 64 -15.71 -13.36 -4.96
N TYR A 65 -14.93 -14.12 -5.73
CA TYR A 65 -14.56 -13.76 -7.10
C TYR A 65 -15.76 -13.47 -8.00
N ILE A 66 -16.78 -14.34 -7.96
CA ILE A 66 -18.02 -14.17 -8.75
C ILE A 66 -18.74 -12.90 -8.32
N GLN A 67 -18.93 -12.66 -7.03
CA GLN A 67 -19.61 -11.47 -6.52
C GLN A 67 -18.88 -10.19 -6.89
N MET A 68 -17.55 -10.15 -6.73
CA MET A 68 -16.72 -9.01 -7.15
C MET A 68 -16.83 -8.77 -8.66
N SER A 69 -16.82 -9.83 -9.46
CA SER A 69 -16.94 -9.74 -10.92
C SER A 69 -18.29 -9.17 -11.36
N LEU A 70 -19.39 -9.65 -10.77
CA LEU A 70 -20.75 -9.21 -11.09
C LEU A 70 -21.02 -7.77 -10.66
N THR A 71 -20.41 -7.30 -9.58
CA THR A 71 -20.55 -5.92 -9.09
C THR A 71 -19.59 -4.95 -9.77
N GLY A 72 -18.71 -5.44 -10.63
CA GLY A 72 -17.72 -4.61 -11.33
C GLY A 72 -16.60 -4.10 -10.42
N MET A 73 -16.27 -4.80 -9.35
CA MET A 73 -15.15 -4.49 -8.48
C MET A 73 -13.84 -4.88 -9.16
N ALA A 74 -12.89 -3.96 -9.22
CA ALA A 74 -11.55 -4.23 -9.74
C ALA A 74 -10.71 -4.90 -8.67
N GLY A 75 -10.06 -6.02 -9.00
CA GLY A 75 -9.21 -6.71 -8.04
C GLY A 75 -9.04 -8.18 -8.34
N TYR A 76 -8.69 -8.93 -7.32
CA TYR A 76 -8.46 -10.37 -7.43
C TYR A 76 -8.69 -11.08 -6.10
N VAL A 77 -8.91 -12.40 -6.20
CA VAL A 77 -9.03 -13.29 -5.05
C VAL A 77 -7.96 -14.37 -5.15
N HIS A 78 -7.21 -14.55 -4.09
CA HIS A 78 -6.20 -15.61 -3.96
C HIS A 78 -6.73 -16.73 -3.07
N ILE A 79 -6.62 -17.98 -3.55
CA ILE A 79 -6.98 -19.15 -2.77
C ILE A 79 -5.72 -19.69 -2.10
N GLY A 80 -5.61 -19.50 -0.81
CA GLY A 80 -4.43 -19.89 -0.04
C GLY A 80 -4.55 -19.55 1.44
N ASN A 81 -3.66 -20.12 2.22
CA ASN A 81 -3.64 -19.90 3.66
C ASN A 81 -2.87 -18.61 3.99
N THR A 82 -3.57 -17.58 4.42
CA THR A 82 -3.01 -16.27 4.78
C THR A 82 -1.88 -16.34 5.82
N LEU A 83 -1.88 -17.34 6.69
CA LEU A 83 -0.83 -17.50 7.71
C LEU A 83 0.49 -18.04 7.12
N THR A 84 0.42 -18.87 6.10
CA THR A 84 1.59 -19.49 5.46
C THR A 84 1.98 -18.81 4.17
N GLU A 85 1.01 -18.20 3.49
CA GLU A 85 1.16 -17.56 2.17
C GLU A 85 0.54 -16.15 2.21
N PRO A 86 1.03 -15.24 3.08
CA PRO A 86 0.44 -13.90 3.18
C PRO A 86 0.68 -13.11 1.90
N MET A 87 -0.35 -12.45 1.41
CA MET A 87 -0.25 -11.55 0.26
C MET A 87 0.44 -10.24 0.65
N THR A 88 1.77 -10.21 0.56
CA THR A 88 2.62 -9.08 0.94
C THR A 88 3.06 -8.20 -0.22
N GLY A 89 2.68 -8.57 -1.44
CA GLY A 89 3.02 -7.86 -2.67
C GLY A 89 2.32 -6.51 -2.82
N HIS A 90 2.72 -5.76 -3.84
CA HIS A 90 2.05 -4.52 -4.19
C HIS A 90 0.67 -4.84 -4.79
N ALA A 91 -0.40 -4.32 -4.18
CA ALA A 91 -1.79 -4.66 -4.52
C ALA A 91 -2.13 -4.56 -6.03
N LEU A 92 -1.53 -3.61 -6.78
CA LEU A 92 -1.78 -3.47 -8.22
C LEU A 92 -1.34 -4.66 -9.07
N PHE A 93 -0.39 -5.46 -8.62
CA PHE A 93 0.21 -6.50 -9.48
C PHE A 93 -0.28 -7.90 -9.16
N GLY A 94 -0.75 -8.13 -7.94
CA GLY A 94 -1.05 -9.47 -7.45
C GLY A 94 0.21 -10.35 -7.44
N ASP A 95 0.07 -11.58 -6.98
CA ASP A 95 1.22 -12.51 -6.91
C ASP A 95 1.34 -13.39 -8.18
N GLY A 96 0.38 -13.30 -9.13
CA GLY A 96 0.42 -14.01 -10.42
C GLY A 96 0.41 -15.55 -10.34
N GLY A 97 0.14 -16.11 -9.14
CA GLY A 97 0.11 -17.55 -8.91
C GLY A 97 -1.11 -18.25 -9.53
N GLU A 98 -1.02 -19.58 -9.70
CA GLU A 98 -2.10 -20.40 -10.27
C GLU A 98 -3.43 -20.30 -9.51
N ASN A 99 -3.39 -19.96 -8.22
CA ASN A 99 -4.56 -19.84 -7.35
C ASN A 99 -5.10 -18.40 -7.24
N THR A 100 -4.73 -17.50 -8.15
CA THR A 100 -5.17 -16.10 -8.14
C THR A 100 -6.15 -15.82 -9.28
N TRP A 101 -7.34 -15.35 -8.93
CA TRP A 101 -8.45 -15.10 -9.85
C TRP A 101 -8.69 -13.60 -9.98
N TYR A 102 -8.37 -13.03 -11.14
CA TYR A 102 -8.52 -11.62 -11.43
C TYR A 102 -9.90 -11.30 -11.99
N THR A 103 -10.58 -10.28 -11.45
CA THR A 103 -11.87 -9.85 -11.96
C THR A 103 -11.75 -9.19 -13.33
N PRO A 104 -12.82 -9.20 -14.17
CA PRO A 104 -12.79 -8.53 -15.46
C PRO A 104 -12.45 -7.03 -15.37
N MET A 105 -12.93 -6.35 -14.32
CA MET A 105 -12.68 -4.92 -14.12
C MET A 105 -11.21 -4.61 -13.82
N TYR A 106 -10.46 -5.56 -13.26
CA TYR A 106 -9.01 -5.43 -13.05
C TYR A 106 -8.26 -5.16 -14.35
N PHE A 107 -8.70 -5.74 -15.48
CA PHE A 107 -8.10 -5.56 -16.80
C PHE A 107 -8.63 -4.35 -17.57
N SER A 108 -9.50 -3.55 -16.99
CA SER A 108 -9.98 -2.32 -17.66
C SER A 108 -8.85 -1.32 -17.88
N GLY A 109 -8.99 -0.45 -18.90
CA GLY A 109 -7.96 0.51 -19.30
C GLY A 109 -7.50 1.45 -18.18
N ILE A 110 -8.39 1.80 -17.23
CA ILE A 110 -8.03 2.63 -16.07
C ILE A 110 -7.01 1.91 -15.17
N TRP A 111 -7.27 0.64 -14.89
CA TRP A 111 -6.40 -0.15 -14.02
C TRP A 111 -5.12 -0.57 -14.72
N GLU A 112 -5.20 -0.86 -16.01
CA GLU A 112 -4.02 -1.09 -16.84
C GLU A 112 -3.10 0.14 -16.86
N GLY A 113 -3.64 1.33 -17.10
CA GLY A 113 -2.88 2.57 -17.06
C GLY A 113 -2.17 2.79 -15.72
N ARG A 114 -2.84 2.51 -14.59
CA ARG A 114 -2.21 2.60 -13.26
C ARG A 114 -1.05 1.62 -13.08
N ARG A 115 -1.20 0.38 -13.54
CA ARG A 115 -0.11 -0.60 -13.51
C ARG A 115 1.08 -0.13 -14.31
N GLN A 116 0.85 0.39 -15.51
CA GLN A 116 1.93 0.91 -16.36
C GLN A 116 2.65 2.10 -15.71
N CYS A 117 1.91 3.05 -15.13
CA CYS A 117 2.51 4.16 -14.39
C CYS A 117 3.34 3.66 -13.20
N ALA A 118 2.82 2.72 -12.41
CA ALA A 118 3.54 2.17 -11.26
C ALA A 118 4.81 1.40 -11.66
N LEU A 119 4.78 0.68 -12.79
CA LEU A 119 5.97 0.02 -13.35
C LEU A 119 7.01 1.04 -13.81
N MET A 120 6.58 2.11 -14.47
CA MET A 120 7.47 3.18 -14.91
C MET A 120 8.14 3.87 -13.71
N ASP A 121 7.38 4.22 -12.67
CA ASP A 121 7.92 4.80 -11.44
C ASP A 121 8.93 3.89 -10.77
N ARG A 122 8.64 2.59 -10.72
CA ARG A 122 9.57 1.59 -10.17
C ARG A 122 10.86 1.51 -10.99
N PHE A 123 10.74 1.52 -12.31
CA PHE A 123 11.90 1.54 -13.22
C PHE A 123 12.75 2.81 -13.04
N LEU A 124 12.14 3.98 -13.03
CA LEU A 124 12.85 5.25 -12.84
C LEU A 124 13.59 5.31 -11.50
N ARG A 125 12.98 4.82 -10.42
CA ARG A 125 13.64 4.72 -9.11
C ARG A 125 14.83 3.77 -9.14
N SER A 126 14.74 2.64 -9.83
CA SER A 126 15.86 1.69 -9.96
C SER A 126 17.03 2.29 -10.72
N VAL A 127 16.77 3.04 -11.80
CA VAL A 127 17.80 3.76 -12.57
C VAL A 127 18.44 4.87 -11.75
N ALA A 128 17.66 5.65 -11.00
CA ALA A 128 18.19 6.70 -10.13
C ALA A 128 19.09 6.17 -9.02
N GLN A 129 18.83 4.96 -8.52
CA GLN A 129 19.67 4.30 -7.51
C GLN A 129 20.96 3.71 -8.08
N GLN A 130 21.04 3.48 -9.39
CA GLN A 130 22.21 2.93 -10.07
C GLN A 130 23.20 4.01 -10.54
N GLN A 131 22.85 5.30 -10.49
CA GLN A 131 23.80 6.36 -10.77
C GLN A 131 24.83 6.43 -9.63
N PRO A 132 26.14 6.24 -9.93
CA PRO A 132 27.18 6.43 -8.94
C PRO A 132 27.10 7.86 -8.42
N ASN A 133 27.17 8.01 -7.11
CA ASN A 133 27.27 9.30 -6.45
C ASN A 133 28.54 10.03 -6.96
N GLU A 134 28.43 10.84 -8.01
CA GLU A 134 29.49 11.72 -8.40
C GLU A 134 29.75 12.64 -7.22
N LYS A 135 30.89 12.41 -6.58
CA LYS A 135 31.41 13.16 -5.46
C LYS A 135 31.33 14.64 -5.80
N GLN A 136 30.54 15.38 -5.04
CA GLN A 136 30.65 16.83 -5.03
C GLN A 136 32.13 17.20 -4.84
N PRO A 137 32.69 18.11 -5.64
CA PRO A 137 34.07 18.54 -5.43
C PRO A 137 34.18 19.13 -4.03
N GLU A 138 35.05 18.52 -3.25
CA GLU A 138 35.43 18.91 -1.90
C GLU A 138 35.90 20.38 -1.95
N LYS A 139 35.11 21.29 -1.43
CA LYS A 139 35.52 22.68 -1.23
C LYS A 139 36.65 22.66 -0.23
N GLN A 140 37.87 22.77 -0.70
CA GLN A 140 39.06 23.00 0.11
C GLN A 140 38.85 24.30 0.91
N HIS A 141 38.65 24.15 2.21
CA HIS A 141 38.74 25.27 3.13
C HIS A 141 40.24 25.66 3.29
N PRO A 142 40.55 26.95 3.25
CA PRO A 142 41.92 27.40 3.50
C PRO A 142 42.32 27.10 4.95
N VAL A 143 43.45 26.48 5.08
CA VAL A 143 44.12 26.22 6.37
C VAL A 143 44.51 27.55 7.00
N MET A 144 43.97 27.88 8.18
CA MET A 144 44.49 28.93 9.05
C MET A 144 45.25 28.28 10.24
N PRO A 145 46.34 28.90 10.71
CA PRO A 145 47.29 28.27 11.61
C PRO A 145 46.79 28.18 13.05
N GLU A 146 47.36 27.18 13.73
CA GLU A 146 47.15 26.85 15.14
C GLU A 146 47.43 28.03 16.09
N THR A 147 46.53 28.22 17.08
CA THR A 147 46.88 28.92 18.32
C THR A 147 46.16 28.28 19.50
N GLU A 148 46.96 27.70 20.34
CA GLU A 148 46.91 27.50 21.80
C GLU A 148 45.60 27.13 22.53
N THR A 149 45.75 26.06 23.26
CA THR A 149 44.96 25.39 24.30
C THR A 149 44.53 26.27 25.45
N ILE A 150 43.25 26.15 25.89
CA ILE A 150 42.80 26.35 27.29
C ILE A 150 41.71 25.32 27.62
N PRO A 151 41.65 24.76 28.84
CA PRO A 151 40.95 23.51 29.14
C PRO A 151 39.52 23.63 29.70
N VAL A 152 38.75 22.65 29.33
CA VAL A 152 37.71 21.90 30.09
C VAL A 152 36.68 22.64 30.94
N ARG A 153 35.40 22.51 30.52
CA ARG A 153 34.30 22.29 31.47
C ARG A 153 33.26 21.33 30.92
N GLN A 154 33.21 20.14 31.48
CA GLN A 154 32.19 19.12 31.24
C GLN A 154 30.83 19.61 31.74
N LYS A 155 29.73 19.41 30.95
CA LYS A 155 28.34 19.30 31.40
C LYS A 155 27.49 18.50 30.41
N PRO A 156 26.31 18.00 30.80
CA PRO A 156 26.03 16.58 30.76
C PRO A 156 25.16 16.18 29.53
N THR A 157 25.30 14.93 29.19
CA THR A 157 24.54 14.12 28.24
C THR A 157 23.03 14.35 28.25
N GLN A 158 22.48 14.81 27.12
CA GLN A 158 21.07 14.66 26.82
C GLN A 158 20.90 13.56 25.75
N LYS A 159 20.01 12.62 26.06
CA LYS A 159 19.65 11.47 25.22
C LYS A 159 19.02 11.94 23.91
N PRO A 160 19.29 11.29 22.77
CA PRO A 160 18.66 11.63 21.50
C PRO A 160 17.20 11.14 21.48
N THR A 161 16.29 12.05 21.20
CA THR A 161 14.88 11.77 20.92
C THR A 161 14.78 11.04 19.58
N GLN A 162 14.21 9.86 19.60
CA GLN A 162 13.93 9.06 18.40
C GLN A 162 12.89 9.79 17.54
N LYS A 163 13.26 10.17 16.32
CA LYS A 163 12.31 10.57 15.29
C LYS A 163 11.54 9.34 14.83
N ALA A 164 10.24 9.34 15.08
CA ALA A 164 9.31 8.34 14.59
C ALA A 164 9.36 8.31 13.06
N LYS A 165 9.70 7.16 12.49
CA LYS A 165 9.47 6.85 11.06
C LYS A 165 7.97 6.67 10.88
N ALA A 166 7.35 7.46 10.01
CA ALA A 166 5.99 7.22 9.56
C ALA A 166 5.95 5.85 8.88
N LYS A 167 5.28 4.89 9.52
CA LYS A 167 4.91 3.60 8.92
C LYS A 167 3.77 3.86 7.95
N ASN A 168 3.94 3.38 6.73
CA ASN A 168 2.86 3.28 5.75
C ASN A 168 2.01 2.08 6.19
N GLU A 169 1.01 2.31 7.02
CA GLU A 169 0.15 1.25 7.54
C GLU A 169 -0.94 0.94 6.52
N GLN A 170 -0.80 -0.23 5.92
CA GLN A 170 -1.88 -0.89 5.22
C GLN A 170 -2.83 -1.41 6.29
N MET A 171 -3.94 -0.69 6.52
CA MET A 171 -4.94 -1.12 7.49
C MET A 171 -5.69 -2.35 6.98
N THR A 172 -5.75 -3.40 7.77
CA THR A 172 -6.58 -4.56 7.52
C THR A 172 -8.02 -4.29 7.99
N LEU A 173 -8.99 -4.89 7.32
CA LEU A 173 -10.41 -4.79 7.72
C LEU A 173 -10.66 -5.25 9.16
N TRP A 174 -9.79 -6.09 9.71
CA TRP A 174 -9.82 -6.53 11.11
C TRP A 174 -9.66 -5.36 12.10
N GLU A 175 -8.77 -4.40 11.81
CA GLU A 175 -8.57 -3.24 12.67
C GLU A 175 -9.78 -2.31 12.67
N ILE A 176 -10.56 -2.33 11.60
CA ILE A 176 -11.81 -1.55 11.46
C ILE A 176 -12.96 -2.18 12.27
N CYS A 177 -12.98 -3.49 12.43
CA CYS A 177 -14.05 -4.22 13.15
C CYS A 177 -13.83 -4.35 14.66
N SER A 178 -12.65 -4.01 15.20
CA SER A 178 -12.35 -4.19 16.63
C SER A 178 -12.69 -3.00 17.53
N GLU A 179 -13.23 -1.90 16.98
CA GLU A 179 -13.66 -0.71 17.74
C GLU A 179 -15.19 -0.55 17.84
N VAL A 180 -15.95 -1.66 17.72
CA VAL A 180 -17.41 -1.65 17.95
C VAL A 180 -17.76 -2.42 19.20
#